data_9dfcc0c1df31e2b888b06593b57107a6
#
_entry.id   9dfcc0c1df31e2b888b06593b57107a6
#
_cell.length_a   1.000
_cell.length_b   1.000
_cell.length_c   1.000
_cell.angle_alpha   90.00
_cell.angle_beta   90.00
_cell.angle_gamma   90.00
#
_symmetry.space_group_name_H-M   'P 1'
#
loop_
_entity.id
_entity.type
_entity.pdbx_description
1 polymer ?
#
loop_
_entity_poly.entity_id
_entity_poly.type
_entity_poly.pdbx_seq_one_letter_code
_entity_poly.pdbx_strand_id
1 'polypeptide(L)'
;IKLCKNNSKKDEAVYVYDSAERFIHKQEERTAILFPMHKDCVDFVNYILTSKGKPAWNTTLNQYGKPNFGDLNKHLISNGIKLMYIGNGYGSLKEAETRGLGVLMTYQSSKGLDFENVYLPFLNQDLFITYNDARSRTIFMVAMSRSSKNLTMTYSGNLFHYVRNFKHQCIEIDANAPVNSDPSTDFDF
;
A
#
# COMPACT_ATOMS: atom_id res chain seq x y z
N ILE A 1 -1.73 -4.21 -15.04
CA ILE A 1 -2.06 -4.61 -13.65
C ILE A 1 -1.19 -5.80 -13.28
N LYS A 2 -0.48 -5.71 -12.15
CA LYS A 2 0.31 -6.81 -11.59
C LYS A 2 -0.42 -7.41 -10.39
N LEU A 3 -0.40 -8.74 -10.27
CA LEU A 3 -0.93 -9.48 -9.14
C LEU A 3 0.18 -10.34 -8.54
N CYS A 4 0.64 -10.00 -7.32
CA CYS A 4 1.77 -10.65 -6.69
C CYS A 4 1.33 -11.52 -5.52
N LYS A 5 1.75 -12.77 -5.51
CA LYS A 5 1.56 -13.70 -4.40
C LYS A 5 2.78 -13.70 -3.48
N ASN A 6 2.55 -13.66 -2.17
CA ASN A 6 3.56 -13.69 -1.13
C ASN A 6 3.28 -14.80 -0.12
N ASN A 7 4.25 -15.17 0.73
CA ASN A 7 4.08 -16.24 1.73
C ASN A 7 3.30 -15.79 2.97
N SER A 8 3.44 -14.54 3.38
CA SER A 8 2.79 -13.99 4.57
C SER A 8 2.44 -12.51 4.38
N LYS A 9 1.56 -11.96 5.23
CA LYS A 9 1.27 -10.51 5.26
C LYS A 9 2.54 -9.68 5.55
N LYS A 10 3.48 -10.22 6.31
CA LYS A 10 4.75 -9.54 6.57
C LYS A 10 5.62 -9.49 5.31
N ASP A 11 5.79 -10.61 4.61
CA ASP A 11 6.56 -10.64 3.36
C ASP A 11 5.91 -9.76 2.29
N GLU A 12 4.59 -9.76 2.25
CA GLU A 12 3.78 -8.91 1.39
C GLU A 12 4.03 -7.42 1.67
N ALA A 13 4.04 -7.00 2.93
CA ALA A 13 4.32 -5.62 3.31
C ALA A 13 5.74 -5.19 2.92
N VAL A 14 6.72 -6.06 3.13
CA VAL A 14 8.13 -5.80 2.74
C VAL A 14 8.24 -5.68 1.22
N TYR A 15 7.69 -6.64 0.47
CA TYR A 15 7.70 -6.61 -0.99
C TYR A 15 7.07 -5.32 -1.55
N VAL A 16 5.91 -4.93 -1.02
CA VAL A 16 5.21 -3.71 -1.46
C VAL A 16 6.03 -2.48 -1.14
N TYR A 17 6.59 -2.38 0.06
CA TYR A 17 7.41 -1.23 0.45
C TYR A 17 8.67 -1.10 -0.42
N ASP A 18 9.42 -2.19 -0.59
CA ASP A 18 10.67 -2.18 -1.36
C ASP A 18 10.40 -1.89 -2.86
N SER A 19 9.27 -2.41 -3.39
CA SER A 19 8.82 -2.07 -4.74
C SER A 19 8.40 -0.62 -4.87
N ALA A 20 7.65 -0.08 -3.91
CA ALA A 20 7.20 1.31 -3.89
C ALA A 20 8.38 2.28 -3.72
N GLU A 21 9.36 1.94 -2.88
CA GLU A 21 10.53 2.77 -2.61
C GLU A 21 11.33 3.08 -3.89
N ARG A 22 11.37 2.17 -4.86
CA ARG A 22 12.01 2.37 -6.17
C ARG A 22 11.37 3.52 -6.96
N PHE A 23 10.06 3.69 -6.87
CA PHE A 23 9.34 4.79 -7.53
C PHE A 23 9.38 6.08 -6.69
N ILE A 24 9.33 5.98 -5.38
CA ILE A 24 9.43 7.13 -4.47
C ILE A 24 10.74 7.90 -4.69
N HIS A 25 11.83 7.20 -5.03
CA HIS A 25 13.10 7.83 -5.37
C HIS A 25 13.09 8.58 -6.72
N LYS A 26 12.18 8.24 -7.62
CA LYS A 26 11.95 8.96 -8.87
C LYS A 26 10.98 10.10 -8.57
N GLN A 27 11.49 11.28 -8.22
CA GLN A 27 10.72 12.44 -7.72
C GLN A 27 9.54 12.88 -8.62
N GLU A 28 9.41 12.33 -9.82
CA GLU A 28 8.38 12.67 -10.80
C GLU A 28 7.12 11.78 -10.71
N GLU A 29 7.11 10.73 -9.88
CA GLU A 29 6.02 9.77 -9.83
C GLU A 29 5.42 9.65 -8.42
N ARG A 30 4.18 10.09 -8.26
CA ARG A 30 3.44 9.92 -7.01
C ARG A 30 3.09 8.46 -6.80
N THR A 31 3.45 7.94 -5.63
CA THR A 31 3.21 6.56 -5.25
C THR A 31 2.30 6.48 -4.05
N ALA A 32 1.21 5.73 -4.15
CA ALA A 32 0.27 5.50 -3.07
C ALA A 32 0.11 4.02 -2.72
N ILE A 33 0.02 3.72 -1.44
CA ILE A 33 -0.34 2.41 -0.91
C ILE A 33 -1.69 2.58 -0.22
N LEU A 34 -2.71 1.91 -0.73
CA LEU A 34 -4.09 2.11 -0.33
C LEU A 34 -4.62 0.90 0.42
N PHE A 35 -5.40 1.15 1.46
CA PHE A 35 -5.98 0.13 2.34
C PHE A 35 -7.48 0.33 2.52
N PRO A 36 -8.24 -0.74 2.81
CA PRO A 36 -9.66 -0.57 3.13
C PRO A 36 -9.86 0.17 4.46
N MET A 37 -8.98 -0.08 5.45
CA MET A 37 -9.13 0.43 6.81
C MET A 37 -7.82 0.98 7.38
N HIS A 38 -7.93 1.90 8.35
CA HIS A 38 -6.78 2.47 9.06
C HIS A 38 -5.94 1.42 9.80
N LYS A 39 -6.59 0.38 10.33
CA LYS A 39 -5.89 -0.72 11.01
C LYS A 39 -4.90 -1.40 10.06
N ASP A 40 -5.30 -1.63 8.81
CA ASP A 40 -4.43 -2.28 7.82
C ASP A 40 -3.21 -1.41 7.49
N CYS A 41 -3.37 -0.08 7.48
CA CYS A 41 -2.23 0.85 7.36
C CYS A 41 -1.24 0.67 8.52
N VAL A 42 -1.74 0.57 9.75
CA VAL A 42 -0.91 0.42 10.94
C VAL A 42 -0.20 -0.94 10.93
N ASP A 43 -0.93 -2.01 10.63
CA ASP A 43 -0.34 -3.36 10.53
C ASP A 43 0.77 -3.38 9.47
N PHE A 44 0.53 -2.79 8.30
CA PHE A 44 1.48 -2.70 7.21
C PHE A 44 2.77 -1.99 7.63
N VAL A 45 2.69 -0.80 8.21
CA VAL A 45 3.88 -0.05 8.61
C VAL A 45 4.64 -0.76 9.74
N ASN A 46 3.95 -1.43 10.65
CA ASN A 46 4.57 -2.20 11.72
C ASN A 46 5.31 -3.44 11.20
N TYR A 47 4.79 -4.12 10.16
CA TYR A 47 5.54 -5.17 9.48
C TYR A 47 6.84 -4.65 8.86
N ILE A 48 6.80 -3.48 8.22
CA ILE A 48 7.99 -2.86 7.63
C ILE A 48 9.00 -2.45 8.72
N LEU A 49 8.55 -1.73 9.75
CA LEU A 49 9.40 -1.30 10.86
C LEU A 49 10.12 -2.48 11.49
N THR A 50 9.37 -3.51 11.87
CA THR A 50 9.94 -4.71 12.51
C THR A 50 10.86 -5.50 11.59
N SER A 51 10.58 -5.56 10.29
CA SER A 51 11.47 -6.22 9.32
C SER A 51 12.81 -5.50 9.17
N LYS A 52 12.82 -4.17 9.34
CA LYS A 52 14.02 -3.32 9.32
C LYS A 52 14.69 -3.17 10.70
N GLY A 53 14.28 -3.95 11.70
CA GLY A 53 14.82 -3.87 13.07
C GLY A 53 14.48 -2.56 13.79
N LYS A 54 13.41 -1.88 13.36
CA LYS A 54 12.93 -0.65 13.98
C LYS A 54 11.78 -0.94 14.95
N PRO A 55 11.58 -0.09 15.99
CA PRO A 55 10.48 -0.27 16.91
C PRO A 55 9.14 -0.11 16.19
N ALA A 56 8.20 -1.02 16.45
CA ALA A 56 6.84 -0.88 15.99
C ALA A 56 6.20 0.40 16.56
N TRP A 57 5.31 1.01 15.81
CA TRP A 57 4.51 2.12 16.32
C TRP A 57 3.41 1.62 17.23
N ASN A 58 3.42 2.06 18.47
CA ASN A 58 2.32 1.86 19.41
C ASN A 58 1.29 2.98 19.20
N THR A 59 0.04 2.61 18.92
CA THR A 59 -1.02 3.57 18.66
C THR A 59 -1.17 4.56 19.81
N THR A 60 -0.81 5.81 19.56
CA THR A 60 -1.12 6.93 20.46
C THR A 60 -2.51 7.47 20.12
N LEU A 61 -3.18 8.04 21.11
CA LEU A 61 -4.51 8.61 20.93
C LEU A 61 -4.45 10.15 20.97
N ASN A 62 -5.27 10.80 20.16
CA ASN A 62 -5.45 12.24 20.20
C ASN A 62 -6.44 12.62 21.33
N GLN A 63 -6.69 13.91 21.51
CA GLN A 63 -7.61 14.44 22.54
C GLN A 63 -9.06 13.92 22.44
N TYR A 64 -9.44 13.30 21.31
CA TYR A 64 -10.76 12.71 21.08
C TYR A 64 -10.77 11.18 21.22
N GLY A 65 -9.70 10.58 21.72
CA GLY A 65 -9.57 9.12 21.86
C GLY A 65 -9.41 8.36 20.55
N LYS A 66 -9.04 9.05 19.45
CA LYS A 66 -8.80 8.44 18.13
C LYS A 66 -7.31 8.31 17.85
N PRO A 67 -6.87 7.34 17.00
CA PRO A 67 -5.48 7.20 16.63
C PRO A 67 -4.86 8.51 16.13
N ASN A 68 -3.70 8.86 16.69
CA ASN A 68 -2.97 10.07 16.30
C ASN A 68 -1.99 9.75 15.16
N PHE A 69 -2.47 9.83 13.93
CA PHE A 69 -1.64 9.59 12.74
C PHE A 69 -0.55 10.65 12.50
N GLY A 70 -0.63 11.80 13.16
CA GLY A 70 0.47 12.77 13.19
C GLY A 70 1.71 12.20 13.90
N ASP A 71 1.51 11.46 14.99
CA ASP A 71 2.61 10.78 15.68
C ASP A 71 3.11 9.56 14.89
N LEU A 72 2.23 8.85 14.17
CA LEU A 72 2.65 7.83 13.22
C LEU A 72 3.59 8.43 12.17
N ASN A 73 3.22 9.56 11.54
CA ASN A 73 4.05 10.21 10.53
C ASN A 73 5.44 10.61 11.09
N LYS A 74 5.49 11.18 12.29
CA LYS A 74 6.76 11.48 12.96
C LYS A 74 7.59 10.21 13.21
N HIS A 75 6.94 9.13 13.66
CA HIS A 75 7.59 7.85 13.92
C HIS A 75 8.18 7.22 12.64
N LEU A 76 7.43 7.23 11.54
CA LEU A 76 7.92 6.74 10.24
C LEU A 76 9.15 7.51 9.79
N ILE A 77 9.08 8.83 9.79
CA ILE A 77 10.17 9.72 9.37
C ILE A 77 11.41 9.52 10.24
N SER A 78 11.26 9.49 11.56
CA SER A 78 12.38 9.32 12.49
C SER A 78 13.07 7.95 12.36
N ASN A 79 12.37 6.94 11.83
CA ASN A 79 12.91 5.61 11.56
C ASN A 79 13.36 5.40 10.09
N GLY A 80 13.35 6.47 9.27
CA GLY A 80 13.82 6.44 7.89
C GLY A 80 12.85 5.73 6.92
N ILE A 81 11.59 5.58 7.30
CA ILE A 81 10.55 5.03 6.41
C ILE A 81 9.99 6.16 5.54
N LYS A 82 10.12 6.01 4.23
CA LYS A 82 9.74 7.03 3.25
C LYS A 82 8.26 7.02 2.90
N LEU A 83 7.42 6.97 3.91
CA LEU A 83 5.97 6.96 3.78
C LEU A 83 5.34 8.01 4.69
N MET A 84 4.22 8.57 4.26
CA MET A 84 3.39 9.49 5.05
C MET A 84 1.92 9.04 5.00
N TYR A 85 1.30 8.89 6.15
CA TYR A 85 -0.14 8.71 6.22
C TYR A 85 -0.86 10.04 5.93
N ILE A 86 -1.83 10.00 5.02
CA ILE A 86 -2.68 11.15 4.68
C ILE A 86 -4.14 10.75 4.84
N GLY A 87 -4.85 11.48 5.66
CA GLY A 87 -6.28 11.26 5.95
C GLY A 87 -6.66 11.76 7.32
N ASN A 88 -7.96 11.93 7.57
CA ASN A 88 -8.51 12.37 8.86
C ASN A 88 -7.88 13.68 9.41
N GLY A 89 -7.47 14.58 8.51
CA GLY A 89 -6.82 15.84 8.90
C GLY A 89 -5.32 15.73 9.20
N TYR A 90 -4.70 14.58 8.95
CA TYR A 90 -3.26 14.37 9.11
C TYR A 90 -2.56 14.27 7.75
N GLY A 91 -1.36 14.85 7.65
CA GLY A 91 -0.53 14.86 6.45
C GLY A 91 -1.14 15.65 5.28
N SER A 92 -0.36 15.87 4.24
CA SER A 92 -0.85 16.46 2.99
C SER A 92 -0.05 15.95 1.80
N LEU A 93 -0.68 15.93 0.62
CA LEU A 93 0.01 15.54 -0.63
C LEU A 93 1.20 16.46 -0.91
N LYS A 94 1.02 17.77 -0.73
CA LYS A 94 2.09 18.75 -0.93
C LYS A 94 3.30 18.48 -0.03
N GLU A 95 3.07 18.13 1.23
CA GLU A 95 4.15 17.78 2.16
C GLU A 95 4.84 16.48 1.73
N ALA A 96 4.07 15.44 1.36
CA ALA A 96 4.63 14.19 0.88
C ALA A 96 5.50 14.40 -0.37
N GLU A 97 5.02 15.14 -1.35
CA GLU A 97 5.75 15.50 -2.57
C GLU A 97 7.04 16.28 -2.25
N THR A 98 6.94 17.34 -1.44
CA THR A 98 8.11 18.17 -1.07
C THR A 98 9.20 17.35 -0.38
N ARG A 99 8.83 16.33 0.39
CA ARG A 99 9.74 15.48 1.15
C ARG A 99 10.13 14.19 0.43
N GLY A 100 9.64 13.95 -0.79
CA GLY A 100 9.89 12.73 -1.54
C GLY A 100 9.37 11.48 -0.81
N LEU A 101 8.14 11.52 -0.31
CA LEU A 101 7.51 10.43 0.43
C LEU A 101 6.37 9.80 -0.38
N GLY A 102 6.25 8.48 -0.30
CA GLY A 102 5.04 7.77 -0.72
C GLY A 102 3.88 7.99 0.26
N VAL A 103 2.68 7.77 -0.21
CA VAL A 103 1.45 8.07 0.52
C VAL A 103 0.79 6.79 1.02
N LEU A 104 0.37 6.79 2.29
CA LEU A 104 -0.52 5.78 2.87
C LEU A 104 -1.90 6.39 3.04
N MET A 105 -2.94 5.76 2.49
CA MET A 105 -4.32 6.25 2.58
C MET A 105 -5.32 5.11 2.70
N THR A 106 -6.53 5.44 3.13
CA THR A 106 -7.66 4.51 2.94
C THR A 106 -8.24 4.64 1.52
N TYR A 107 -8.91 3.59 1.04
CA TYR A 107 -9.63 3.62 -0.24
C TYR A 107 -10.60 4.82 -0.34
N GLN A 108 -11.29 5.14 0.75
CA GLN A 108 -12.20 6.28 0.79
C GLN A 108 -11.47 7.63 0.72
N SER A 109 -10.35 7.77 1.42
CA SER A 109 -9.56 9.01 1.43
C SER A 109 -8.90 9.29 0.08
N SER A 110 -8.68 8.26 -0.75
CA SER A 110 -8.08 8.42 -2.08
C SER A 110 -9.06 8.89 -3.16
N LYS A 111 -10.37 9.02 -2.83
CA LYS A 111 -11.39 9.45 -3.79
C LYS A 111 -11.06 10.84 -4.36
N GLY A 112 -11.05 10.96 -5.69
CA GLY A 112 -10.75 12.21 -6.40
C GLY A 112 -9.26 12.52 -6.54
N LEU A 113 -8.38 11.62 -6.11
CA LEU A 113 -6.93 11.73 -6.29
C LEU A 113 -6.46 10.70 -7.32
N ASP A 114 -5.37 11.02 -8.03
CA ASP A 114 -4.73 10.11 -8.97
C ASP A 114 -3.23 10.02 -8.66
N PHE A 115 -2.67 8.82 -8.85
CA PHE A 115 -1.26 8.52 -8.60
C PHE A 115 -0.71 7.73 -9.77
N GLU A 116 0.55 7.93 -10.10
CA GLU A 116 1.22 7.15 -11.15
C GLU A 116 1.31 5.67 -10.73
N ASN A 117 1.69 5.42 -9.49
CA ASN A 117 1.87 4.07 -8.96
C ASN A 117 0.94 3.83 -7.76
N VAL A 118 0.10 2.81 -7.85
CA VAL A 118 -0.80 2.41 -6.77
C VAL A 118 -0.55 0.96 -6.37
N TYR A 119 -0.47 0.75 -5.08
CA TYR A 119 -0.40 -0.57 -4.45
C TYR A 119 -1.65 -0.84 -3.63
N LEU A 120 -2.25 -2.01 -3.82
CA LEU A 120 -3.36 -2.52 -3.02
C LEU A 120 -2.92 -3.82 -2.34
N PRO A 121 -2.35 -3.74 -1.13
CA PRO A 121 -1.90 -4.92 -0.40
C PRO A 121 -3.01 -5.62 0.38
N PHE A 122 -2.71 -6.84 0.85
CA PHE A 122 -3.55 -7.66 1.73
C PHE A 122 -4.88 -8.09 1.14
N LEU A 123 -4.92 -8.30 -0.20
CA LEU A 123 -6.13 -8.73 -0.90
C LEU A 123 -6.41 -10.22 -0.67
N ASN A 124 -6.56 -10.59 0.59
CA ASN A 124 -6.88 -11.93 1.04
C ASN A 124 -8.39 -12.14 1.16
N GLN A 125 -8.82 -13.39 1.22
CA GLN A 125 -10.24 -13.75 1.29
C GLN A 125 -10.98 -13.12 2.49
N ASP A 126 -10.27 -12.87 3.59
CA ASP A 126 -10.76 -12.26 4.82
C ASP A 126 -10.80 -10.72 4.79
N LEU A 127 -10.46 -10.10 3.65
CA LEU A 127 -10.47 -8.66 3.50
C LEU A 127 -11.86 -8.08 3.76
N PHE A 128 -11.94 -7.18 4.72
CA PHE A 128 -13.16 -6.45 5.04
C PHE A 128 -13.08 -4.99 4.55
N ILE A 129 -14.06 -4.55 3.80
CA ILE A 129 -14.16 -3.15 3.34
C ILE A 129 -15.35 -2.47 4.03
N THR A 130 -16.54 -3.05 3.93
CA THR A 130 -17.77 -2.60 4.61
C THR A 130 -18.78 -3.75 4.68
N TYR A 131 -19.80 -3.62 5.51
CA TYR A 131 -20.88 -4.62 5.63
C TYR A 131 -21.77 -4.73 4.38
N ASN A 132 -21.82 -3.72 3.53
CA ASN A 132 -22.62 -3.72 2.31
C ASN A 132 -21.74 -4.13 1.12
N ASP A 133 -22.04 -5.25 0.49
CA ASP A 133 -21.25 -5.82 -0.62
C ASP A 133 -21.18 -4.88 -1.83
N ALA A 134 -22.30 -4.31 -2.28
CA ALA A 134 -22.33 -3.38 -3.40
C ALA A 134 -21.47 -2.13 -3.13
N ARG A 135 -21.51 -1.62 -1.91
CA ARG A 135 -20.66 -0.49 -1.48
C ARG A 135 -19.19 -0.90 -1.41
N SER A 136 -18.89 -2.10 -0.90
CA SER A 136 -17.52 -2.63 -0.86
C SER A 136 -16.93 -2.73 -2.25
N ARG A 137 -17.71 -3.27 -3.20
CA ARG A 137 -17.31 -3.36 -4.61
C ARG A 137 -17.02 -1.99 -5.21
N THR A 138 -17.91 -1.00 -4.98
CA THR A 138 -17.72 0.36 -5.48
C THR A 138 -16.46 1.00 -4.91
N ILE A 139 -16.23 0.90 -3.59
CA ILE A 139 -15.04 1.45 -2.92
C ILE A 139 -13.76 0.79 -3.45
N PHE A 140 -13.77 -0.52 -3.65
CA PHE A 140 -12.63 -1.25 -4.20
C PHE A 140 -12.34 -0.82 -5.65
N MET A 141 -13.36 -0.69 -6.50
CA MET A 141 -13.21 -0.18 -7.86
C MET A 141 -12.65 1.24 -7.90
N VAL A 142 -13.09 2.11 -6.98
CA VAL A 142 -12.52 3.45 -6.82
C VAL A 142 -11.04 3.37 -6.50
N ALA A 143 -10.61 2.51 -5.57
CA ALA A 143 -9.19 2.35 -5.24
C ALA A 143 -8.36 1.87 -6.43
N MET A 144 -8.86 0.88 -7.19
CA MET A 144 -8.20 0.38 -8.39
C MET A 144 -8.03 1.47 -9.46
N SER A 145 -9.04 2.34 -9.62
CA SER A 145 -9.02 3.42 -10.62
C SER A 145 -8.15 4.62 -10.24
N ARG A 146 -7.47 4.59 -9.08
CA ARG A 146 -6.56 5.67 -8.67
C ARG A 146 -5.20 5.62 -9.36
N SER A 147 -4.90 4.53 -10.06
CA SER A 147 -3.63 4.36 -10.79
C SER A 147 -3.73 4.88 -12.22
N SER A 148 -2.82 5.76 -12.60
CA SER A 148 -2.69 6.23 -13.98
C SER A 148 -1.65 5.46 -14.80
N LYS A 149 -0.64 4.82 -14.14
CA LYS A 149 0.39 4.04 -14.82
C LYS A 149 0.45 2.59 -14.32
N ASN A 150 0.76 2.38 -13.04
CA ASN A 150 1.04 1.07 -12.49
C ASN A 150 0.11 0.72 -11.33
N LEU A 151 -0.70 -0.32 -11.50
CA LEU A 151 -1.48 -0.92 -10.42
C LEU A 151 -0.85 -2.26 -10.04
N THR A 152 -0.41 -2.36 -8.78
CA THR A 152 0.10 -3.60 -8.19
C THR A 152 -0.82 -4.03 -7.05
N MET A 153 -1.37 -5.22 -7.16
CA MET A 153 -2.19 -5.87 -6.15
C MET A 153 -1.42 -7.02 -5.53
N THR A 154 -1.50 -7.19 -4.21
CA THR A 154 -0.77 -8.27 -3.54
C THR A 154 -1.67 -9.06 -2.58
N TYR A 155 -1.32 -10.32 -2.37
CA TYR A 155 -2.01 -11.22 -1.43
C TYR A 155 -1.04 -12.29 -0.92
N SER A 156 -1.37 -12.90 0.23
CA SER A 156 -0.53 -13.92 0.88
C SER A 156 -1.30 -15.17 1.33
N GLY A 157 -2.56 -15.27 0.99
CA GLY A 157 -3.42 -16.42 1.30
C GLY A 157 -4.32 -16.78 0.14
N ASN A 158 -5.59 -17.02 0.43
CA ASN A 158 -6.61 -17.14 -0.61
C ASN A 158 -6.98 -15.75 -1.13
N LEU A 159 -6.96 -15.61 -2.45
CA LEU A 159 -7.21 -14.33 -3.11
C LEU A 159 -8.63 -13.80 -2.85
N PHE A 160 -8.74 -12.50 -2.62
CA PHE A 160 -9.99 -11.77 -2.46
C PHE A 160 -10.94 -12.00 -3.64
N HIS A 161 -12.21 -12.25 -3.35
CA HIS A 161 -13.16 -12.74 -4.36
C HIS A 161 -13.38 -11.75 -5.52
N TYR A 162 -13.36 -10.45 -5.31
CA TYR A 162 -13.49 -9.48 -6.40
C TYR A 162 -12.34 -9.58 -7.39
N VAL A 163 -11.10 -9.73 -6.91
CA VAL A 163 -9.92 -9.87 -7.79
C VAL A 163 -9.94 -11.20 -8.52
N ARG A 164 -10.43 -12.27 -7.90
CA ARG A 164 -10.51 -13.58 -8.50
C ARG A 164 -11.28 -13.57 -9.83
N ASN A 165 -12.30 -12.72 -9.95
CA ASN A 165 -13.14 -12.63 -11.14
C ASN A 165 -12.40 -12.10 -12.39
N PHE A 166 -11.33 -11.32 -12.21
CA PHE A 166 -10.53 -10.78 -13.32
C PHE A 166 -9.04 -11.13 -13.23
N LYS A 167 -8.68 -12.11 -12.42
CA LYS A 167 -7.30 -12.58 -12.24
C LYS A 167 -6.60 -12.87 -13.58
N HIS A 168 -7.34 -13.45 -14.54
CA HIS A 168 -6.84 -13.77 -15.88
C HIS A 168 -6.43 -12.55 -16.72
N GLN A 169 -6.76 -11.33 -16.28
CA GLN A 169 -6.35 -10.07 -16.90
C GLN A 169 -5.10 -9.47 -16.25
N CYS A 170 -4.58 -10.11 -15.21
CA CYS A 170 -3.41 -9.64 -14.47
C CYS A 170 -2.14 -10.37 -14.92
N ILE A 171 -1.01 -9.67 -14.85
CA ILE A 171 0.31 -10.29 -14.91
C ILE A 171 0.59 -10.87 -13.52
N GLU A 172 0.59 -12.19 -13.41
CA GLU A 172 0.86 -12.89 -12.15
C GLU A 172 2.35 -12.93 -11.88
N ILE A 173 2.74 -12.57 -10.65
CA ILE A 173 4.12 -12.59 -10.16
C ILE A 173 4.12 -13.42 -8.87
N ASP A 174 4.99 -14.39 -8.79
CA ASP A 174 5.33 -15.05 -7.52
C ASP A 174 6.53 -14.32 -6.90
N ALA A 175 6.25 -13.53 -5.87
CA ALA A 175 7.29 -12.77 -5.16
C ALA A 175 8.29 -13.67 -4.41
N ASN A 176 7.98 -14.96 -4.26
CA ASN A 176 8.82 -15.95 -3.58
C ASN A 176 9.61 -16.82 -4.56
N ALA A 177 9.37 -16.69 -5.87
CA ALA A 177 10.15 -17.40 -6.85
C ALA A 177 11.62 -16.98 -6.75
N PRO A 178 12.58 -17.92 -6.79
CA PRO A 178 14.00 -17.57 -6.82
C PRO A 178 14.22 -16.63 -8.01
N VAL A 179 14.91 -15.52 -7.76
CA VAL A 179 15.33 -14.60 -8.83
C VAL A 179 16.25 -15.40 -9.74
N ASN A 180 15.71 -15.93 -10.83
CA ASN A 180 16.55 -16.44 -11.89
C ASN A 180 17.36 -15.24 -12.37
N SER A 181 18.65 -15.29 -12.15
CA SER A 181 19.62 -14.32 -12.65
C SER A 181 19.77 -14.48 -14.17
N ASP A 182 18.69 -14.21 -14.91
CA ASP A 182 18.74 -14.07 -16.35
C ASP A 182 18.83 -12.57 -16.65
N PRO A 183 20.02 -12.08 -17.10
CA PRO A 183 20.24 -10.65 -17.29
C PRO A 183 19.54 -10.08 -18.53
N SER A 184 18.62 -10.82 -19.17
CA SER A 184 18.04 -10.45 -20.46
C SER A 184 16.62 -9.87 -20.43
N THR A 185 16.07 -9.53 -19.25
CA THR A 185 14.73 -8.94 -19.15
C THR A 185 14.69 -7.55 -18.48
N ASP A 186 15.76 -6.76 -18.65
CA ASP A 186 15.62 -5.31 -18.53
C ASP A 186 14.91 -4.80 -19.81
N PHE A 187 13.59 -4.87 -19.81
CA PHE A 187 12.81 -4.08 -20.74
C PHE A 187 12.84 -2.64 -20.27
N ASP A 188 13.79 -1.88 -20.84
CA ASP A 188 13.72 -0.44 -20.92
C ASP A 188 12.46 -0.03 -21.69
N PHE A 189 11.52 0.63 -20.99
CA PHE A 189 10.49 1.47 -21.58
C PHE A 189 10.46 2.81 -20.86
#